data_609445a9f62bbe07138190ad1f7a2ee1
#
_entry.id   609445a9f62bbe07138190ad1f7a2ee1
#
_cell.length_a   1.000
_cell.length_b   1.000
_cell.length_c   1.000
_cell.angle_alpha   90.00
_cell.angle_beta   90.00
_cell.angle_gamma   90.00
#
_symmetry.space_group_name_H-M   'P 1'
#
loop_
_entity.id
_entity.type
_entity.pdbx_description
1 polymer ?
#
loop_
_entity_poly.entity_id
_entity_poly.type
_entity_poly.pdbx_seq_one_letter_code
_entity_poly.pdbx_strand_id
1 'polypeptide(L)'
;MGRLAERLSANPIIGLDTSIFIYHLEAQPTYIPLTREIFTCIESGQMSAATSVITLMELTVHPWKMGRQDVARKYEALLAHFPNLRLFNIDRNVARRAAQLRAKFRIRPADALQVATCLVHDASPFITNDSRLSQLQPVLDILILDDYVVHE
;
A
#
# COMPACT_ATOMS: atom_id res chain seq x y z
N MET A 1 -14.02 5.97 -16.19
CA MET A 1 -12.94 5.48 -15.33
C MET A 1 -11.78 6.48 -15.41
N GLY A 2 -11.16 6.83 -14.29
CA GLY A 2 -10.08 7.80 -14.27
C GLY A 2 -8.75 7.23 -14.78
N ARG A 3 -7.80 8.12 -15.04
CA ARG A 3 -6.46 7.77 -15.54
C ARG A 3 -5.75 6.77 -14.63
N LEU A 4 -5.86 6.93 -13.31
CA LEU A 4 -5.25 6.01 -12.36
C LEU A 4 -5.86 4.61 -12.46
N ALA A 5 -7.19 4.50 -12.45
CA ALA A 5 -7.87 3.21 -12.56
C ALA A 5 -7.54 2.51 -13.87
N GLU A 6 -7.45 3.26 -14.97
CA GLU A 6 -7.03 2.70 -16.27
C GLU A 6 -5.61 2.14 -16.20
N ARG A 7 -4.69 2.87 -15.56
CA ARG A 7 -3.30 2.44 -15.37
C ARG A 7 -3.22 1.15 -14.57
N LEU A 8 -4.11 0.97 -13.58
CA LEU A 8 -4.11 -0.18 -12.68
C LEU A 8 -4.88 -1.38 -13.24
N SER A 9 -5.88 -1.17 -14.08
CA SER A 9 -6.83 -2.20 -14.52
C SER A 9 -6.19 -3.36 -15.28
N ALA A 10 -5.00 -3.16 -15.86
CA ALA A 10 -4.27 -4.20 -16.57
C ALA A 10 -3.56 -5.17 -15.63
N ASN A 11 -3.52 -4.90 -14.33
CA ASN A 11 -2.76 -5.65 -13.34
C ASN A 11 -3.70 -6.47 -12.47
N PRO A 12 -3.47 -7.79 -12.31
CA PRO A 12 -4.36 -8.64 -11.52
C PRO A 12 -4.28 -8.36 -10.03
N ILE A 13 -3.13 -7.95 -9.53
CA ILE A 13 -2.93 -7.62 -8.12
C ILE A 13 -1.95 -6.44 -7.99
N ILE A 14 -2.35 -5.42 -7.25
CA ILE A 14 -1.53 -4.22 -7.01
C ILE A 14 -1.04 -4.21 -5.57
N GLY A 15 0.09 -3.52 -5.32
CA GLY A 15 0.61 -3.34 -3.97
C GLY A 15 0.23 -1.96 -3.43
N LEU A 16 -0.12 -1.91 -2.15
CA LEU A 16 -0.49 -0.65 -1.49
C LEU A 16 0.42 -0.37 -0.30
N ASP A 17 1.02 0.83 -0.31
CA ASP A 17 1.75 1.34 0.84
C ASP A 17 0.77 1.86 1.91
N THR A 18 1.24 1.98 3.12
CA THR A 18 0.44 2.47 4.26
C THR A 18 -0.20 3.82 3.98
N SER A 19 0.50 4.73 3.31
CA SER A 19 0.00 6.08 3.03
C SER A 19 -1.34 6.08 2.29
N ILE A 20 -1.55 5.10 1.42
CA ILE A 20 -2.79 4.99 0.64
C ILE A 20 -3.99 4.75 1.57
N PHE A 21 -3.81 3.90 2.57
CA PHE A 21 -4.84 3.65 3.59
C PHE A 21 -5.06 4.87 4.47
N ILE A 22 -3.99 5.54 4.89
CA ILE A 22 -4.08 6.73 5.74
C ILE A 22 -4.88 7.82 5.05
N TYR A 23 -4.56 8.14 3.80
CA TYR A 23 -5.28 9.16 3.03
C TYR A 23 -6.76 8.85 2.91
N HIS A 24 -7.09 7.58 2.70
CA HIS A 24 -8.47 7.16 2.54
C HIS A 24 -9.24 7.24 3.86
N LEU A 25 -8.66 6.69 4.93
CA LEU A 25 -9.31 6.65 6.25
C LEU A 25 -9.48 8.03 6.87
N GLU A 26 -8.53 8.94 6.62
CA GLU A 26 -8.58 10.32 7.11
C GLU A 26 -9.31 11.26 6.14
N ALA A 27 -9.78 10.75 5.01
CA ALA A 27 -10.43 11.52 3.95
C ALA A 27 -9.61 12.76 3.57
N GLN A 28 -8.29 12.55 3.33
CA GLN A 28 -7.38 13.63 3.00
C GLN A 28 -7.83 14.30 1.69
N PRO A 29 -8.14 15.62 1.70
CA PRO A 29 -8.83 16.26 0.56
C PRO A 29 -8.11 16.13 -0.77
N THR A 30 -6.78 16.21 -0.78
CA THR A 30 -6.00 16.14 -2.02
C THR A 30 -6.06 14.75 -2.66
N TYR A 31 -6.05 13.69 -1.84
CA TYR A 31 -5.88 12.31 -2.33
C TYR A 31 -7.15 11.48 -2.29
N ILE A 32 -8.17 11.91 -1.54
CA ILE A 32 -9.40 11.10 -1.39
C ILE A 32 -10.09 10.77 -2.73
N PRO A 33 -10.09 11.64 -3.75
CA PRO A 33 -10.65 11.25 -5.05
C PRO A 33 -9.93 10.05 -5.66
N LEU A 34 -8.60 9.98 -5.50
CA LEU A 34 -7.79 8.89 -6.04
C LEU A 34 -7.93 7.61 -5.21
N THR A 35 -7.84 7.72 -3.88
CA THR A 35 -7.94 6.53 -3.02
C THR A 35 -9.35 5.93 -3.07
N ARG A 36 -10.38 6.76 -3.18
CA ARG A 36 -11.75 6.28 -3.35
C ARG A 36 -11.90 5.45 -4.63
N GLU A 37 -11.29 5.91 -5.71
CA GLU A 37 -11.27 5.19 -6.98
C GLU A 37 -10.56 3.84 -6.84
N ILE A 38 -9.37 3.82 -6.21
CA ILE A 38 -8.61 2.60 -5.96
C ILE A 38 -9.43 1.60 -5.15
N PHE A 39 -9.95 2.02 -4.01
CA PHE A 39 -10.66 1.10 -3.10
C PHE A 39 -12.01 0.64 -3.68
N THR A 40 -12.67 1.47 -4.47
CA THR A 40 -13.88 1.05 -5.19
C THR A 40 -13.57 -0.06 -6.18
N CYS A 41 -12.49 0.07 -6.94
CA CYS A 41 -12.08 -0.96 -7.90
C CYS A 41 -11.68 -2.26 -7.20
N ILE A 42 -11.02 -2.18 -6.05
CA ILE A 42 -10.66 -3.37 -5.28
C ILE A 42 -11.92 -4.03 -4.72
N GLU A 43 -12.79 -3.26 -4.09
CA GLU A 43 -14.02 -3.78 -3.48
C GLU A 43 -14.92 -4.47 -4.52
N SER A 44 -15.02 -3.92 -5.72
CA SER A 44 -15.85 -4.48 -6.80
C SER A 44 -15.23 -5.70 -7.46
N GLY A 45 -13.96 -6.00 -7.21
CA GLY A 45 -13.27 -7.14 -7.81
C GLY A 45 -12.65 -6.84 -9.17
N GLN A 46 -12.66 -5.59 -9.64
CA GLN A 46 -11.94 -5.21 -10.87
C GLN A 46 -10.44 -5.46 -10.75
N MET A 47 -9.91 -5.35 -9.55
CA MET A 47 -8.53 -5.70 -9.22
C MET A 47 -8.46 -6.19 -7.79
N SER A 48 -7.38 -6.92 -7.48
CA SER A 48 -7.04 -7.31 -6.12
C SER A 48 -5.87 -6.45 -5.63
N ALA A 49 -5.71 -6.35 -4.33
CA ALA A 49 -4.60 -5.61 -3.75
C ALA A 49 -3.90 -6.43 -2.68
N ALA A 50 -2.64 -6.09 -2.44
CA ALA A 50 -1.80 -6.69 -1.41
C ALA A 50 -1.18 -5.60 -0.56
N THR A 51 -1.10 -5.85 0.73
CA THR A 51 -0.32 -5.07 1.67
C THR A 51 0.24 -6.02 2.73
N SER A 52 1.07 -5.53 3.62
CA SER A 52 1.68 -6.35 4.66
C SER A 52 1.23 -5.93 6.06
N VAL A 53 1.55 -6.76 7.05
CA VAL A 53 1.30 -6.45 8.46
C VAL A 53 2.08 -5.21 8.94
N ILE A 54 3.04 -4.72 8.16
CA ILE A 54 3.66 -3.41 8.41
C ILE A 54 2.60 -2.31 8.34
N THR A 55 1.68 -2.39 7.38
CA THR A 55 0.56 -1.45 7.29
C THR A 55 -0.32 -1.52 8.55
N LEU A 56 -0.58 -2.72 9.06
CA LEU A 56 -1.32 -2.87 10.32
C LEU A 56 -0.62 -2.12 11.46
N MET A 57 0.67 -2.31 11.61
CA MET A 57 1.46 -1.62 12.64
C MET A 57 1.37 -0.10 12.47
N GLU A 58 1.64 0.38 11.26
CA GLU A 58 1.70 1.81 11.00
C GLU A 58 0.34 2.51 11.12
N LEU A 59 -0.74 1.83 10.76
CA LEU A 59 -2.11 2.38 10.91
C LEU A 59 -2.56 2.42 12.36
N THR A 60 -2.12 1.47 13.18
CA THR A 60 -2.67 1.32 14.53
C THR A 60 -1.82 1.92 15.63
N VAL A 61 -0.56 2.31 15.33
CA VAL A 61 0.32 2.86 16.36
C VAL A 61 -0.27 4.12 17.01
N HIS A 62 -0.87 5.03 16.25
CA HIS A 62 -1.46 6.24 16.81
C HIS A 62 -2.72 5.96 17.66
N PRO A 63 -3.70 5.18 17.22
CA PRO A 63 -4.81 4.77 18.08
C PRO A 63 -4.36 4.10 19.39
N TRP A 64 -3.35 3.23 19.35
CA TRP A 64 -2.81 2.62 20.56
C TRP A 64 -2.19 3.66 21.50
N LYS A 65 -1.44 4.62 20.96
CA LYS A 65 -0.87 5.71 21.78
C LYS A 65 -1.94 6.54 22.46
N MET A 66 -3.07 6.75 21.79
CA MET A 66 -4.17 7.54 22.31
C MET A 66 -5.12 6.75 23.22
N GLY A 67 -4.80 5.48 23.50
CA GLY A 67 -5.66 4.63 24.30
C GLY A 67 -6.97 4.24 23.60
N ARG A 68 -7.04 4.40 22.29
CA ARG A 68 -8.23 4.10 21.49
C ARG A 68 -8.17 2.69 20.93
N GLN A 69 -8.31 1.70 21.81
CA GLN A 69 -8.32 0.28 21.42
C GLN A 69 -9.44 -0.03 20.42
N ASP A 70 -10.58 0.62 20.55
CA ASP A 70 -11.72 0.48 19.65
C ASP A 70 -11.35 0.83 18.22
N VAL A 71 -10.64 1.94 18.02
CA VAL A 71 -10.19 2.39 16.70
C VAL A 71 -9.11 1.45 16.14
N ALA A 72 -8.15 1.04 16.96
CA ALA A 72 -7.10 0.12 16.54
C ALA A 72 -7.68 -1.20 16.04
N ARG A 73 -8.63 -1.78 16.77
CA ARG A 73 -9.30 -3.03 16.39
C ARG A 73 -10.14 -2.86 15.12
N LYS A 74 -10.79 -1.71 14.97
CA LYS A 74 -11.58 -1.41 13.77
C LYS A 74 -10.69 -1.38 12.53
N TYR A 75 -9.52 -0.74 12.61
CA TYR A 75 -8.56 -0.69 11.50
C TYR A 75 -8.01 -2.07 11.17
N GLU A 76 -7.69 -2.87 12.18
CA GLU A 76 -7.24 -4.25 11.96
C GLU A 76 -8.32 -5.09 11.26
N ALA A 77 -9.56 -5.00 11.72
CA ALA A 77 -10.67 -5.72 11.10
C ALA A 77 -10.88 -5.29 9.64
N LEU A 78 -10.74 -4.00 9.37
CA LEU A 78 -10.86 -3.46 8.02
C LEU A 78 -9.78 -4.05 7.10
N LEU A 79 -8.53 -4.08 7.54
CA LEU A 79 -7.45 -4.68 6.76
C LEU A 79 -7.64 -6.18 6.54
N ALA A 80 -8.10 -6.89 7.58
CA ALA A 80 -8.26 -8.35 7.52
C ALA A 80 -9.45 -8.80 6.67
N HIS A 81 -10.47 -7.96 6.53
CA HIS A 81 -11.75 -8.36 5.91
C HIS A 81 -12.15 -7.53 4.70
N PHE A 82 -11.35 -6.54 4.28
CA PHE A 82 -11.68 -5.78 3.09
C PHE A 82 -11.69 -6.69 1.86
N PRO A 83 -12.77 -6.66 1.04
CA PRO A 83 -12.87 -7.55 -0.11
C PRO A 83 -11.71 -7.39 -1.08
N ASN A 84 -11.15 -8.51 -1.53
CA ASN A 84 -10.08 -8.57 -2.52
C ASN A 84 -8.76 -7.90 -2.08
N LEU A 85 -8.62 -7.62 -0.78
CA LEU A 85 -7.37 -7.14 -0.18
C LEU A 85 -6.72 -8.30 0.57
N ARG A 86 -5.47 -8.59 0.25
CA ARG A 86 -4.68 -9.62 0.91
C ARG A 86 -3.68 -8.98 1.87
N LEU A 87 -3.78 -9.35 3.14
CA LEU A 87 -2.87 -8.89 4.19
C LEU A 87 -1.83 -9.98 4.45
N PHE A 88 -0.59 -9.75 4.04
CA PHE A 88 0.47 -10.75 4.14
C PHE A 88 1.30 -10.58 5.41
N ASN A 89 1.67 -11.70 6.00
CA ASN A 89 2.63 -11.73 7.10
C ASN A 89 4.05 -11.53 6.57
N ILE A 90 4.94 -11.09 7.45
CA ILE A 90 6.37 -10.97 7.14
C ILE A 90 7.02 -12.32 7.48
N ASP A 91 7.20 -13.15 6.48
CA ASP A 91 7.86 -14.44 6.64
C ASP A 91 9.36 -14.36 6.30
N ARG A 92 10.02 -15.49 6.34
CA ARG A 92 11.46 -15.56 6.05
C ARG A 92 11.78 -15.12 4.62
N ASN A 93 10.95 -15.48 3.65
CA ASN A 93 11.16 -15.10 2.25
C ASN A 93 11.08 -13.60 2.06
N VAL A 94 10.08 -12.97 2.67
CA VAL A 94 9.93 -11.50 2.64
C VAL A 94 11.13 -10.83 3.30
N ALA A 95 11.54 -11.32 4.47
CA ALA A 95 12.68 -10.74 5.20
C ALA A 95 13.96 -10.83 4.39
N ARG A 96 14.21 -11.98 3.74
CA ARG A 96 15.39 -12.18 2.89
C ARG A 96 15.38 -11.20 1.71
N ARG A 97 14.24 -11.07 1.06
CA ARG A 97 14.10 -10.16 -0.08
C ARG A 97 14.30 -8.71 0.34
N ALA A 98 13.76 -8.33 1.50
CA ALA A 98 13.95 -6.99 2.06
C ALA A 98 15.44 -6.71 2.35
N ALA A 99 16.17 -7.70 2.85
CA ALA A 99 17.60 -7.56 3.09
C ALA A 99 18.36 -7.32 1.78
N GLN A 100 17.99 -8.03 0.71
CA GLN A 100 18.59 -7.85 -0.61
C GLN A 100 18.32 -6.44 -1.15
N LEU A 101 17.12 -5.91 -0.95
CA LEU A 101 16.79 -4.55 -1.36
C LEU A 101 17.62 -3.52 -0.59
N ARG A 102 17.75 -3.68 0.71
CA ARG A 102 18.53 -2.75 1.54
C ARG A 102 20.01 -2.82 1.28
N ALA A 103 20.51 -3.95 0.77
CA ALA A 103 21.91 -4.05 0.38
C ALA A 103 22.25 -3.20 -0.87
N LYS A 104 21.25 -2.91 -1.69
CA LYS A 104 21.44 -2.15 -2.94
C LYS A 104 20.90 -0.72 -2.90
N PHE A 105 19.86 -0.48 -2.11
CA PHE A 105 19.15 0.79 -2.11
C PHE A 105 19.09 1.39 -0.71
N ARG A 106 19.10 2.72 -0.64
CA ARG A 106 18.95 3.42 0.64
C ARG A 106 17.47 3.59 0.96
N ILE A 107 16.90 2.56 1.57
CA ILE A 107 15.50 2.55 1.99
C ILE A 107 15.39 2.10 3.44
N ARG A 108 14.35 2.56 4.11
CA ARG A 108 14.08 2.22 5.52
C ARG A 108 13.63 0.76 5.60
N PRO A 109 13.85 0.09 6.77
CA PRO A 109 13.40 -1.29 6.96
C PRO A 109 11.92 -1.52 6.64
N ALA A 110 11.04 -0.64 7.11
CA ALA A 110 9.60 -0.78 6.86
C ALA A 110 9.28 -0.73 5.37
N ASP A 111 9.90 0.20 4.63
CA ASP A 111 9.69 0.33 3.18
C ASP A 111 10.21 -0.91 2.44
N ALA A 112 11.36 -1.42 2.85
CA ALA A 112 11.92 -2.63 2.27
C ALA A 112 10.99 -3.82 2.46
N LEU A 113 10.40 -3.97 3.63
CA LEU A 113 9.46 -5.06 3.92
C LEU A 113 8.17 -4.92 3.11
N GLN A 114 7.67 -3.71 2.93
CA GLN A 114 6.48 -3.47 2.10
C GLN A 114 6.74 -3.85 0.63
N VAL A 115 7.84 -3.38 0.06
CA VAL A 115 8.18 -3.67 -1.33
C VAL A 115 8.51 -5.15 -1.51
N ALA A 116 9.25 -5.74 -0.57
CA ALA A 116 9.59 -7.18 -0.62
C ALA A 116 8.33 -8.05 -0.60
N THR A 117 7.32 -7.68 0.17
CA THR A 117 6.03 -8.38 0.18
C THR A 117 5.43 -8.42 -1.23
N CYS A 118 5.46 -7.29 -1.93
CA CYS A 118 4.94 -7.19 -3.29
C CYS A 118 5.75 -8.06 -4.26
N LEU A 119 7.08 -8.07 -4.12
CA LEU A 119 7.93 -8.89 -4.99
C LEU A 119 7.70 -10.38 -4.77
N VAL A 120 7.59 -10.82 -3.53
CA VAL A 120 7.37 -12.23 -3.20
C VAL A 120 6.00 -12.72 -3.67
N HIS A 121 5.00 -11.87 -3.65
CA HIS A 121 3.62 -12.23 -3.98
C HIS A 121 3.16 -11.71 -5.34
N ASP A 122 4.09 -11.25 -6.17
CA ASP A 122 3.83 -10.78 -7.55
C ASP A 122 2.77 -9.68 -7.64
N ALA A 123 2.76 -8.77 -6.67
CA ALA A 123 1.88 -7.61 -6.67
C ALA A 123 2.60 -6.41 -7.29
N SER A 124 2.02 -5.83 -8.34
CA SER A 124 2.62 -4.72 -9.09
C SER A 124 1.53 -3.95 -9.83
N PRO A 125 1.60 -2.63 -9.97
CA PRO A 125 2.61 -1.76 -9.39
C PRO A 125 2.45 -1.62 -7.87
N PHE A 126 3.50 -1.13 -7.21
CA PHE A 126 3.44 -0.72 -5.81
C PHE A 126 3.07 0.76 -5.76
N ILE A 127 1.94 1.07 -5.14
CA ILE A 127 1.42 2.43 -5.04
C ILE A 127 1.85 3.04 -3.72
N THR A 128 2.57 4.13 -3.80
CA THR A 128 3.09 4.88 -2.65
C THR A 128 2.99 6.37 -2.94
N ASN A 129 3.24 7.20 -1.94
CA ASN A 129 3.42 8.64 -2.16
C ASN A 129 4.79 9.12 -1.69
N ASP A 130 5.70 8.21 -1.43
CA ASP A 130 7.09 8.52 -1.08
C ASP A 130 7.95 8.47 -2.33
N SER A 131 8.29 9.65 -2.86
CA SER A 131 9.09 9.77 -4.09
C SER A 131 10.48 9.14 -3.98
N ARG A 132 11.01 8.96 -2.77
CA ARG A 132 12.30 8.28 -2.57
C ARG A 132 12.26 6.83 -3.02
N LEU A 133 11.09 6.20 -3.02
CA LEU A 133 10.94 4.82 -3.47
C LEU A 133 10.98 4.67 -4.98
N SER A 134 10.97 5.77 -5.74
CA SER A 134 11.15 5.73 -7.19
C SER A 134 12.49 5.12 -7.61
N GLN A 135 13.50 5.13 -6.74
CA GLN A 135 14.77 4.46 -6.99
C GLN A 135 14.62 2.94 -7.19
N LEU A 136 13.52 2.36 -6.74
CA LEU A 136 13.24 0.93 -6.87
C LEU A 136 12.60 0.56 -8.21
N GLN A 137 12.33 1.53 -9.07
CA GLN A 137 11.69 1.27 -10.38
C GLN A 137 12.35 0.15 -11.18
N PRO A 138 13.70 0.00 -11.20
CA PRO A 138 14.32 -1.12 -11.92
C PRO A 138 13.95 -2.50 -11.39
N VAL A 139 13.48 -2.59 -10.15
CA VAL A 139 13.17 -3.86 -9.49
C VAL A 139 11.67 -4.15 -9.49
N LEU A 140 10.86 -3.10 -9.31
CA LEU A 140 9.41 -3.19 -9.22
C LEU A 140 8.80 -1.91 -9.75
N ASP A 141 7.72 -2.02 -10.51
CA ASP A 141 6.99 -0.85 -10.98
C ASP A 141 6.46 -0.05 -9.77
N ILE A 142 6.94 1.18 -9.61
CA ILE A 142 6.56 2.09 -8.52
C ILE A 142 5.66 3.17 -9.10
N LEU A 143 4.49 3.34 -8.51
CA LEU A 143 3.55 4.37 -8.90
C LEU A 143 3.42 5.38 -7.77
N ILE A 144 3.72 6.63 -8.05
CA ILE A 144 3.61 7.72 -7.09
C ILE A 144 2.23 8.36 -7.21
N LEU A 145 1.46 8.30 -6.14
CA LEU A 145 0.07 8.77 -6.14
C LEU A 145 -0.04 10.24 -6.53
N ASP A 146 0.90 11.06 -6.07
CA ASP A 146 0.91 12.51 -6.33
C ASP A 146 0.95 12.84 -7.83
N ASP A 147 1.51 11.95 -8.65
CA ASP A 147 1.57 12.15 -10.11
C ASP A 147 0.18 12.12 -10.77
N TYR A 148 -0.82 11.62 -10.07
CA TYR A 148 -2.20 11.49 -10.57
C TYR A 148 -3.15 12.52 -9.99
N VAL A 149 -2.66 13.42 -9.13
CA VAL A 149 -3.47 14.52 -8.58
C VAL A 149 -3.75 15.53 -9.70
N VAL A 150 -5.02 15.93 -9.80
CA VAL A 150 -5.42 16.96 -10.75
C VAL A 150 -5.25 18.31 -10.07
N HIS A 151 -4.42 19.17 -10.65
CA HIS A 151 -4.22 20.54 -10.21
C HIS A 151 -5.04 21.46 -11.08
N GLU A 152 -6.04 22.13 -10.49
CA GLU A 152 -6.85 23.13 -11.18
C GLU A 152 -6.38 24.54 -10.83
#